data_669c88cc9059944be347cecd80ffa6a3
#
_entry.id   669c88cc9059944be347cecd80ffa6a3
#
_cell.length_a   1.000
_cell.length_b   1.000
_cell.length_c   1.000
_cell.angle_alpha   90.00
_cell.angle_beta   90.00
_cell.angle_gamma   90.00
#
_symmetry.space_group_name_H-M   'P 1'
#
loop_
_entity.id
_entity.type
_entity.pdbx_description
1 polymer ?
#
loop_
_entity_poly.entity_id
_entity_poly.type
_entity_poly.pdbx_seq_one_letter_code
_entity_poly.pdbx_strand_id
1 'polypeptide(L)'
;MRKIYLEYNPYKVETKILVDDVTPKRNSRLQVKDRRLQEWIEDMPEILKEECRDTEYQLTFHGTNPDYEDVEAMAIDAEKIGLHISLEHLPAREVADKEASIDRIFQEIQNGPFKELKTPDIKRAFTLAKSSDFEVSVVATMSSGKSTLINALLGQKLMPAKNEACTAKITEIHDNDQPCFSAEAYDKAGQLLGRYENLTLGVMNELNKKESKAFRVRAKGNIPFVPADDVSLVLIDTPGPNNACDPSHRIATRRMLSESSKALVLYVMNATQLGIDDDNSLLSEVAESMKTGGKQSRDRFIFVVNKLDEFKKGEDSVLSALKKAQTILKNHGIENPNIYLVSALTALDIRTLLADPNVDEDDEDVYAAIGRVRKFNKREDMHFETIAPLTPSVRDQIEQKLAAAKEAKDAKGEALIHCGIPSVEAAIRMYVQKYAKTAKIKNIVVSGSFT
;
A
#
# COMPACT_ATOMS: atom_id res chain seq x y z
N MET A 1 -38.73 4.53 11.94
CA MET A 1 -37.33 4.03 11.81
C MET A 1 -37.32 2.93 10.75
N ARG A 2 -36.60 3.14 9.64
CA ARG A 2 -36.48 2.16 8.55
C ARG A 2 -35.32 1.23 8.79
N LYS A 3 -35.44 0.00 8.28
CA LYS A 3 -34.39 -1.00 8.38
C LYS A 3 -33.60 -1.06 7.06
N ILE A 4 -32.29 -0.98 7.17
CA ILE A 4 -31.37 -1.13 6.05
C ILE A 4 -30.51 -2.37 6.32
N TYR A 5 -30.44 -3.29 5.38
CA TYR A 5 -29.47 -4.38 5.37
C TYR A 5 -28.46 -4.12 4.27
N LEU A 6 -27.19 -4.03 4.63
CA LEU A 6 -26.07 -3.81 3.72
C LEU A 6 -25.08 -4.97 3.86
N GLU A 7 -24.91 -5.75 2.80
CA GLU A 7 -23.89 -6.80 2.71
C GLU A 7 -22.87 -6.41 1.66
N TYR A 8 -21.59 -6.47 2.04
CA TYR A 8 -20.48 -6.18 1.13
C TYR A 8 -19.41 -7.26 1.15
N ASN A 9 -19.04 -7.73 -0.05
CA ASN A 9 -17.95 -8.67 -0.25
C ASN A 9 -16.78 -7.99 -0.98
N PRO A 10 -15.70 -7.60 -0.27
CA PRO A 10 -14.57 -6.90 -0.87
C PRO A 10 -13.78 -7.74 -1.87
N TYR A 11 -13.88 -9.07 -1.77
CA TYR A 11 -13.13 -10.00 -2.63
C TYR A 11 -13.77 -10.19 -4.00
N LYS A 12 -15.09 -9.99 -4.07
CA LYS A 12 -15.87 -10.05 -5.32
C LYS A 12 -16.27 -8.67 -5.83
N VAL A 13 -16.13 -7.65 -4.98
CA VAL A 13 -16.65 -6.30 -5.18
C VAL A 13 -18.17 -6.37 -5.44
N GLU A 14 -18.88 -7.09 -4.56
CA GLU A 14 -20.32 -7.29 -4.66
C GLU A 14 -21.01 -6.64 -3.46
N THR A 15 -22.04 -5.86 -3.74
CA THR A 15 -22.87 -5.18 -2.74
C THR A 15 -24.31 -5.65 -2.86
N LYS A 16 -24.96 -5.92 -1.73
CA LYS A 16 -26.40 -6.14 -1.63
C LYS A 16 -27.01 -5.21 -0.60
N ILE A 17 -28.01 -4.46 -1.02
CA ILE A 17 -28.77 -3.54 -0.14
C ILE A 17 -30.24 -3.94 -0.13
N LEU A 18 -30.83 -3.97 1.06
CA LEU A 18 -32.27 -4.10 1.24
C LEU A 18 -32.76 -2.94 2.11
N VAL A 19 -33.92 -2.41 1.76
CA VAL A 19 -34.63 -1.39 2.54
C VAL A 19 -35.95 -2.00 2.98
N ASP A 20 -36.19 -2.15 4.29
CA ASP A 20 -37.33 -2.86 4.85
C ASP A 20 -37.53 -4.25 4.20
N ASP A 21 -36.44 -5.01 4.09
CA ASP A 21 -36.34 -6.35 3.47
C ASP A 21 -36.66 -6.39 1.97
N VAL A 22 -36.79 -5.25 1.30
CA VAL A 22 -37.09 -5.16 -0.13
C VAL A 22 -35.88 -4.61 -0.90
N THR A 23 -35.56 -5.23 -2.04
CA THR A 23 -34.52 -4.74 -2.95
C THR A 23 -34.93 -3.38 -3.52
N PRO A 24 -34.06 -2.35 -3.48
CA PRO A 24 -34.35 -1.03 -4.06
C PRO A 24 -34.72 -1.11 -5.55
N LYS A 25 -35.52 -0.16 -6.02
CA LYS A 25 -35.94 -0.10 -7.42
C LYS A 25 -34.74 0.01 -8.36
N ARG A 26 -34.86 -0.44 -9.62
CA ARG A 26 -33.75 -0.43 -10.62
C ARG A 26 -33.13 0.95 -10.87
N ASN A 27 -33.89 2.02 -10.70
CA ASN A 27 -33.44 3.41 -10.84
C ASN A 27 -32.97 4.04 -9.54
N SER A 28 -32.96 3.33 -8.43
CA SER A 28 -32.43 3.79 -7.15
C SER A 28 -30.91 3.93 -7.21
N ARG A 29 -30.38 4.98 -6.61
CA ARG A 29 -28.94 5.18 -6.39
C ARG A 29 -28.35 4.16 -5.40
N LEU A 30 -29.19 3.47 -4.63
CA LEU A 30 -28.81 2.34 -3.77
C LEU A 30 -28.54 1.05 -4.57
N GLN A 31 -28.82 1.02 -5.88
CA GLN A 31 -28.44 -0.10 -6.77
C GLN A 31 -26.96 -0.02 -7.16
N VAL A 32 -26.09 -0.21 -6.18
CA VAL A 32 -24.64 -0.16 -6.37
C VAL A 32 -24.17 -1.45 -7.02
N LYS A 33 -23.44 -1.36 -8.14
CA LYS A 33 -22.86 -2.50 -8.84
C LYS A 33 -21.39 -2.21 -9.14
N ASP A 34 -20.56 -3.23 -8.95
CA ASP A 34 -19.15 -3.21 -9.37
C ASP A 34 -18.33 -2.01 -8.83
N ARG A 35 -18.77 -1.46 -7.71
CA ARG A 35 -18.09 -0.37 -6.99
C ARG A 35 -17.67 -0.85 -5.61
N ARG A 36 -16.50 -0.39 -5.17
CA ARG A 36 -16.05 -0.64 -3.79
C ARG A 36 -16.92 0.12 -2.81
N LEU A 37 -17.03 -0.40 -1.59
CA LEU A 37 -17.78 0.26 -0.53
C LEU A 37 -17.32 1.71 -0.36
N GLN A 38 -16.02 1.95 -0.31
CA GLN A 38 -15.38 3.24 -0.08
C GLN A 38 -15.60 4.28 -1.19
N GLU A 39 -16.09 3.86 -2.37
CA GLU A 39 -16.36 4.75 -3.49
C GLU A 39 -17.77 5.36 -3.46
N TRP A 40 -18.61 4.94 -2.53
CA TRP A 40 -20.02 5.38 -2.51
C TRP A 40 -20.64 5.42 -1.12
N ILE A 41 -20.03 4.84 -0.09
CA ILE A 41 -20.63 4.74 1.24
C ILE A 41 -20.87 6.13 1.86
N GLU A 42 -20.02 7.10 1.60
CA GLU A 42 -20.17 8.48 2.06
C GLU A 42 -21.39 9.17 1.44
N ASP A 43 -21.82 8.77 0.24
CA ASP A 43 -23.02 9.29 -0.42
C ASP A 43 -24.31 8.70 0.16
N MET A 44 -24.23 7.59 0.89
CA MET A 44 -25.39 6.82 1.34
C MET A 44 -26.37 7.63 2.18
N PRO A 45 -25.96 8.47 3.15
CA PRO A 45 -26.88 9.28 3.94
C PRO A 45 -27.73 10.22 3.09
N GLU A 46 -27.12 10.91 2.11
CA GLU A 46 -27.85 11.80 1.20
C GLU A 46 -28.85 11.02 0.34
N ILE A 47 -28.45 9.85 -0.17
CA ILE A 47 -29.34 8.98 -0.95
C ILE A 47 -30.53 8.52 -0.11
N LEU A 48 -30.31 8.11 1.14
CA LEU A 48 -31.37 7.71 2.06
C LEU A 48 -32.34 8.87 2.33
N LYS A 49 -31.85 10.08 2.55
CA LYS A 49 -32.61 11.28 2.76
C LYS A 49 -33.50 11.62 1.55
N GLU A 50 -32.96 11.50 0.34
CA GLU A 50 -33.67 11.79 -0.90
C GLU A 50 -34.74 10.72 -1.23
N GLU A 51 -34.36 9.44 -1.17
CA GLU A 51 -35.19 8.34 -1.64
C GLU A 51 -36.15 7.80 -0.58
N CYS A 52 -35.73 7.75 0.68
CA CYS A 52 -36.51 7.18 1.78
C CYS A 52 -37.26 8.25 2.57
N ARG A 53 -36.76 9.49 2.64
CA ARG A 53 -37.37 10.64 3.32
C ARG A 53 -37.65 10.40 4.81
N ASP A 54 -36.83 9.62 5.47
CA ASP A 54 -36.86 9.36 6.90
C ASP A 54 -35.62 9.99 7.55
N THR A 55 -35.62 10.17 8.86
CA THR A 55 -34.47 10.73 9.62
C THR A 55 -33.85 9.71 10.54
N GLU A 56 -34.51 8.57 10.77
CA GLU A 56 -34.02 7.50 11.65
C GLU A 56 -33.95 6.19 10.92
N TYR A 57 -32.78 5.55 10.97
CA TYR A 57 -32.47 4.27 10.31
C TYR A 57 -31.82 3.30 11.28
N GLN A 58 -32.13 2.02 11.12
CA GLN A 58 -31.35 0.92 11.68
C GLN A 58 -30.62 0.23 10.53
N LEU A 59 -29.28 0.30 10.52
CA LEU A 59 -28.45 -0.31 9.48
C LEU A 59 -27.72 -1.53 10.06
N THR A 60 -28.04 -2.70 9.53
CA THR A 60 -27.28 -3.93 9.79
C THR A 60 -26.27 -4.11 8.67
N PHE A 61 -24.98 -4.05 9.01
CA PHE A 61 -23.87 -4.29 8.07
C PHE A 61 -23.34 -5.70 8.19
N HIS A 62 -23.30 -6.43 7.06
CA HIS A 62 -22.68 -7.75 6.96
C HIS A 62 -21.42 -7.67 6.10
N GLY A 63 -20.24 -7.77 6.70
CA GLY A 63 -18.97 -7.61 6.01
C GLY A 63 -17.76 -7.75 6.93
N THR A 64 -16.59 -7.34 6.43
CA THR A 64 -15.34 -7.37 7.20
C THR A 64 -15.26 -6.25 8.21
N ASN A 65 -14.47 -6.42 9.28
CA ASN A 65 -14.24 -5.37 10.28
C ASN A 65 -13.68 -4.07 9.66
N PRO A 66 -12.68 -4.09 8.76
CA PRO A 66 -12.18 -2.87 8.13
C PRO A 66 -13.23 -2.15 7.27
N ASP A 67 -14.16 -2.88 6.64
CA ASP A 67 -15.25 -2.25 5.90
C ASP A 67 -16.33 -1.69 6.84
N TYR A 68 -16.53 -2.29 8.03
CA TYR A 68 -17.45 -1.78 9.04
C TYR A 68 -16.96 -0.44 9.62
N GLU A 69 -15.65 -0.26 9.84
CA GLU A 69 -15.09 1.03 10.28
C GLU A 69 -15.45 2.18 9.33
N ASP A 70 -15.49 1.92 8.02
CA ASP A 70 -15.90 2.93 7.03
C ASP A 70 -17.42 3.21 7.10
N VAL A 71 -18.23 2.20 7.44
CA VAL A 71 -19.67 2.38 7.68
C VAL A 71 -19.92 3.16 8.97
N GLU A 72 -19.13 2.95 10.03
CA GLU A 72 -19.21 3.75 11.27
C GLU A 72 -18.86 5.21 11.01
N ALA A 73 -17.80 5.49 10.28
CA ALA A 73 -17.41 6.85 9.91
C ALA A 73 -18.54 7.55 9.13
N MET A 74 -19.15 6.87 8.16
CA MET A 74 -20.31 7.38 7.42
C MET A 74 -21.50 7.67 8.33
N ALA A 75 -21.81 6.81 9.29
CA ALA A 75 -22.95 7.01 10.19
C ALA A 75 -22.74 8.21 11.13
N ILE A 76 -21.52 8.45 11.59
CA ILE A 76 -21.16 9.64 12.36
C ILE A 76 -21.34 10.91 11.51
N ASP A 77 -20.93 10.88 10.27
CA ASP A 77 -21.08 12.02 9.35
C ASP A 77 -22.54 12.28 8.96
N ALA A 78 -23.39 11.25 8.95
CA ALA A 78 -24.83 11.37 8.71
C ALA A 78 -25.54 12.28 9.74
N GLU A 79 -25.05 12.34 10.97
CA GLU A 79 -25.60 13.24 12.00
C GLU A 79 -25.45 14.71 11.64
N LYS A 80 -24.39 15.08 10.90
CA LYS A 80 -24.14 16.46 10.44
C LYS A 80 -25.24 16.96 9.48
N ILE A 81 -25.93 16.04 8.80
CA ILE A 81 -27.04 16.35 7.88
C ILE A 81 -28.43 16.03 8.48
N GLY A 82 -28.47 15.72 9.79
CA GLY A 82 -29.70 15.46 10.54
C GLY A 82 -30.28 14.07 10.34
N LEU A 83 -29.46 13.07 10.01
CA LEU A 83 -29.86 11.68 9.96
C LEU A 83 -29.21 10.91 11.12
N HIS A 84 -30.05 10.11 11.81
CA HIS A 84 -29.56 9.21 12.86
C HIS A 84 -29.58 7.77 12.36
N ILE A 85 -28.40 7.14 12.29
CA ILE A 85 -28.22 5.77 11.82
C ILE A 85 -27.68 4.92 12.97
N SER A 86 -28.53 4.07 13.55
CA SER A 86 -28.08 3.05 14.51
C SER A 86 -27.47 1.86 13.78
N LEU A 87 -26.29 1.44 14.19
CA LEU A 87 -25.51 0.40 13.50
C LEU A 87 -25.56 -0.94 14.26
N GLU A 88 -25.62 -2.01 13.47
CA GLU A 88 -25.42 -3.38 13.93
C GLU A 88 -24.43 -4.06 12.97
N HIS A 89 -23.34 -4.65 13.50
CA HIS A 89 -22.36 -5.39 12.70
C HIS A 89 -22.60 -6.89 12.77
N LEU A 90 -22.76 -7.50 11.60
CA LEU A 90 -22.71 -8.94 11.40
C LEU A 90 -21.37 -9.28 10.75
N PRO A 91 -20.34 -9.73 11.52
CA PRO A 91 -19.06 -10.04 10.96
C PRO A 91 -19.14 -11.12 9.90
N ALA A 92 -18.43 -10.96 8.79
CA ALA A 92 -18.26 -12.00 7.80
C ALA A 92 -17.69 -13.26 8.47
N ARG A 93 -18.24 -14.44 8.17
CA ARG A 93 -17.78 -15.68 8.77
C ARG A 93 -16.31 -15.90 8.49
N GLU A 94 -15.49 -15.80 9.52
CA GLU A 94 -14.12 -16.24 9.46
C GLU A 94 -14.06 -17.76 9.72
N VAL A 95 -13.29 -18.49 8.91
CA VAL A 95 -12.99 -19.89 9.20
C VAL A 95 -12.06 -19.89 10.42
N ALA A 96 -12.53 -20.39 11.55
CA ALA A 96 -11.86 -20.30 12.85
C ALA A 96 -10.47 -20.97 12.87
N ASP A 97 -10.16 -21.86 11.93
CA ASP A 97 -8.86 -22.50 11.80
C ASP A 97 -8.47 -22.59 10.31
N LYS A 98 -8.00 -21.44 9.80
CA LYS A 98 -7.58 -21.31 8.40
C LYS A 98 -6.34 -22.15 8.11
N GLU A 99 -5.40 -22.24 9.04
CA GLU A 99 -4.15 -22.99 8.88
C GLU A 99 -4.41 -24.50 8.83
N ALA A 100 -5.19 -25.04 9.76
CA ALA A 100 -5.57 -26.43 9.73
C ALA A 100 -6.40 -26.81 8.50
N SER A 101 -7.25 -25.89 8.01
CA SER A 101 -7.99 -26.09 6.77
C SER A 101 -7.07 -26.13 5.54
N ILE A 102 -6.07 -25.25 5.48
CA ILE A 102 -5.05 -25.24 4.43
C ILE A 102 -4.23 -26.54 4.48
N ASP A 103 -3.81 -26.96 5.67
CA ASP A 103 -3.06 -28.22 5.87
C ASP A 103 -3.86 -29.44 5.43
N ARG A 104 -5.12 -29.49 5.80
CA ARG A 104 -6.00 -30.58 5.38
C ARG A 104 -6.13 -30.64 3.85
N ILE A 105 -6.42 -29.52 3.20
CA ILE A 105 -6.52 -29.43 1.73
C ILE A 105 -5.18 -29.84 1.09
N PHE A 106 -4.05 -29.37 1.62
CA PHE A 106 -2.74 -29.72 1.10
C PHE A 106 -2.46 -31.23 1.22
N GLN A 107 -2.78 -31.84 2.37
CA GLN A 107 -2.65 -33.28 2.56
C GLN A 107 -3.56 -34.06 1.63
N GLU A 108 -4.81 -33.65 1.46
CA GLU A 108 -5.75 -34.29 0.51
C GLU A 108 -5.21 -34.24 -0.92
N ILE A 109 -4.63 -33.10 -1.35
CA ILE A 109 -3.99 -32.95 -2.67
C ILE A 109 -2.76 -33.87 -2.77
N GLN A 110 -1.88 -33.89 -1.76
CA GLN A 110 -0.68 -34.74 -1.80
C GLN A 110 -1.00 -36.24 -1.78
N ASN A 111 -2.07 -36.64 -1.11
CA ASN A 111 -2.53 -38.03 -1.03
C ASN A 111 -3.51 -38.41 -2.17
N GLY A 112 -4.05 -37.40 -2.87
CA GLY A 112 -5.02 -37.59 -3.94
C GLY A 112 -4.42 -38.20 -5.22
N PRO A 113 -5.26 -38.63 -6.19
CA PRO A 113 -4.82 -39.33 -7.40
C PRO A 113 -4.21 -38.40 -8.45
N PHE A 114 -4.40 -37.06 -8.35
CA PHE A 114 -4.05 -36.11 -9.40
C PHE A 114 -2.58 -35.68 -9.31
N LYS A 115 -1.74 -36.18 -10.20
CA LYS A 115 -0.31 -35.87 -10.26
C LYS A 115 -0.05 -34.40 -10.63
N GLU A 116 -0.94 -33.80 -11.41
CA GLU A 116 -0.91 -32.43 -11.88
C GLU A 116 -0.94 -31.42 -10.72
N LEU A 117 -1.58 -31.79 -9.61
CA LEU A 117 -1.67 -30.98 -8.40
C LEU A 117 -0.47 -31.14 -7.45
N LYS A 118 0.48 -32.03 -7.75
CA LYS A 118 1.67 -32.30 -6.93
C LYS A 118 2.94 -31.60 -7.43
N THR A 119 2.79 -30.61 -8.29
CA THR A 119 3.91 -29.87 -8.87
C THR A 119 4.67 -29.04 -7.82
N PRO A 120 5.97 -28.74 -8.06
CA PRO A 120 6.75 -27.85 -7.19
C PRO A 120 6.10 -26.47 -6.99
N ASP A 121 5.42 -25.96 -8.01
CA ASP A 121 4.74 -24.65 -7.95
C ASP A 121 3.55 -24.65 -7.00
N ILE A 122 2.76 -25.72 -6.99
CA ILE A 122 1.65 -25.90 -6.05
C ILE A 122 2.18 -26.06 -4.63
N LYS A 123 3.24 -26.84 -4.41
CA LYS A 123 3.88 -26.96 -3.10
C LYS A 123 4.37 -25.59 -2.60
N ARG A 124 4.96 -24.81 -3.49
CA ARG A 124 5.44 -23.45 -3.18
C ARG A 124 4.27 -22.51 -2.85
N ALA A 125 3.15 -22.57 -3.60
CA ALA A 125 1.95 -21.77 -3.32
C ALA A 125 1.39 -22.07 -1.92
N PHE A 126 1.35 -23.34 -1.51
CA PHE A 126 0.95 -23.73 -0.15
C PHE A 126 1.92 -23.23 0.92
N THR A 127 3.23 -23.30 0.68
CA THR A 127 4.24 -22.76 1.61
C THR A 127 4.09 -21.26 1.79
N LEU A 128 3.88 -20.53 0.70
CA LEU A 128 3.64 -19.08 0.73
C LEU A 128 2.30 -18.74 1.42
N ALA A 129 1.28 -19.56 1.26
CA ALA A 129 -0.01 -19.37 1.92
C ALA A 129 0.06 -19.58 3.45
N LYS A 130 0.99 -20.39 3.92
CA LYS A 130 1.27 -20.61 5.35
C LYS A 130 2.22 -19.59 5.96
N SER A 131 3.05 -18.95 5.13
CA SER A 131 3.97 -17.92 5.61
C SER A 131 3.18 -16.76 6.20
N SER A 132 3.60 -16.22 7.32
CA SER A 132 3.08 -14.95 7.84
C SER A 132 3.52 -13.76 6.99
N ASP A 133 4.51 -13.94 6.11
CA ASP A 133 5.08 -12.89 5.29
C ASP A 133 4.09 -12.36 4.25
N PHE A 134 3.95 -11.05 4.19
CA PHE A 134 3.20 -10.34 3.18
C PHE A 134 4.12 -9.39 2.41
N GLU A 135 4.26 -9.65 1.12
CA GLU A 135 5.21 -8.93 0.28
C GLU A 135 4.62 -7.60 -0.23
N VAL A 136 5.42 -6.54 -0.09
CA VAL A 136 5.20 -5.22 -0.70
C VAL A 136 6.38 -4.91 -1.62
N SER A 137 6.16 -4.99 -2.91
CA SER A 137 7.19 -4.74 -3.91
C SER A 137 7.25 -3.25 -4.27
N VAL A 138 8.40 -2.64 -4.11
CA VAL A 138 8.62 -1.24 -4.50
C VAL A 138 9.27 -1.22 -5.88
N VAL A 139 8.53 -0.75 -6.86
CA VAL A 139 8.91 -0.64 -8.27
C VAL A 139 8.96 0.84 -8.63
N ALA A 140 9.95 1.25 -9.40
CA ALA A 140 10.15 2.67 -9.63
C ALA A 140 10.74 2.98 -10.98
N THR A 141 10.39 4.16 -11.49
CA THR A 141 11.11 4.81 -12.56
C THR A 141 12.51 5.22 -12.10
N MET A 142 13.41 5.45 -13.05
CA MET A 142 14.76 5.91 -12.73
C MET A 142 14.72 7.24 -11.96
N SER A 143 15.56 7.37 -10.94
CA SER A 143 15.65 8.59 -10.12
C SER A 143 14.33 9.07 -9.47
N SER A 144 13.35 8.20 -9.29
CA SER A 144 12.07 8.56 -8.63
C SER A 144 12.17 8.67 -7.10
N GLY A 145 13.31 8.32 -6.50
CA GLY A 145 13.51 8.35 -5.05
C GLY A 145 13.02 7.08 -4.35
N LYS A 146 13.07 5.92 -5.01
CA LYS A 146 12.66 4.62 -4.45
C LYS A 146 13.35 4.31 -3.11
N SER A 147 14.68 4.37 -3.05
CA SER A 147 15.44 4.12 -1.81
C SER A 147 15.10 5.13 -0.71
N THR A 148 14.85 6.39 -1.07
CA THR A 148 14.40 7.41 -0.13
C THR A 148 13.02 7.08 0.43
N LEU A 149 12.09 6.61 -0.41
CA LEU A 149 10.77 6.17 0.02
C LEU A 149 10.86 4.98 0.98
N ILE A 150 11.66 3.96 0.65
CA ILE A 150 11.88 2.81 1.54
C ILE A 150 12.46 3.27 2.87
N ASN A 151 13.48 4.12 2.86
CA ASN A 151 14.08 4.67 4.08
C ASN A 151 13.06 5.50 4.89
N ALA A 152 12.19 6.27 4.23
CA ALA A 152 11.13 7.02 4.89
C ALA A 152 10.11 6.08 5.57
N LEU A 153 9.71 4.99 4.90
CA LEU A 153 8.83 3.97 5.48
C LEU A 153 9.47 3.22 6.66
N LEU A 154 10.78 2.97 6.60
CA LEU A 154 11.54 2.37 7.70
C LEU A 154 11.81 3.35 8.87
N GLY A 155 11.68 4.64 8.63
CA GLY A 155 12.04 5.66 9.61
C GLY A 155 13.55 5.80 9.86
N GLN A 156 14.40 5.25 8.97
CA GLN A 156 15.86 5.30 9.09
C GLN A 156 16.59 5.15 7.75
N LYS A 157 17.83 5.64 7.70
CA LYS A 157 18.68 5.56 6.50
C LYS A 157 19.37 4.19 6.43
N LEU A 158 18.71 3.22 5.79
CA LEU A 158 19.24 1.86 5.58
C LEU A 158 19.62 1.62 4.11
N MET A 159 18.74 2.02 3.17
CA MET A 159 18.96 1.83 1.75
C MET A 159 19.86 2.92 1.16
N PRO A 160 20.86 2.57 0.36
CA PRO A 160 21.71 3.55 -0.32
C PRO A 160 20.91 4.41 -1.31
N ALA A 161 21.09 5.72 -1.25
CA ALA A 161 20.37 6.68 -2.10
C ALA A 161 21.07 6.94 -3.46
N LYS A 162 22.27 6.40 -3.71
CA LYS A 162 23.02 6.68 -4.94
C LYS A 162 22.54 5.85 -6.13
N ASN A 163 22.24 6.55 -7.21
CA ASN A 163 21.87 6.04 -8.53
C ASN A 163 23.08 5.45 -9.31
N GLU A 164 23.86 4.57 -8.75
CA GLU A 164 24.78 3.82 -9.60
C GLU A 164 23.99 2.71 -10.31
N ALA A 165 23.70 2.97 -11.58
CA ALA A 165 22.80 2.19 -12.44
C ALA A 165 23.19 0.71 -12.67
N CYS A 166 24.26 0.21 -12.07
CA CYS A 166 24.81 -1.11 -12.36
C CYS A 166 24.83 -2.11 -11.20
N THR A 167 24.33 -1.76 -10.01
CA THR A 167 24.43 -2.64 -8.83
C THR A 167 23.09 -2.90 -8.16
N ALA A 168 22.07 -3.09 -8.95
CA ALA A 168 20.75 -3.37 -8.42
C ALA A 168 20.71 -4.79 -7.84
N LYS A 169 20.77 -4.86 -6.53
CA LYS A 169 20.60 -6.10 -5.77
C LYS A 169 19.17 -6.16 -5.25
N ILE A 170 18.60 -7.35 -5.20
CA ILE A 170 17.28 -7.54 -4.59
C ILE A 170 17.49 -7.46 -3.08
N THR A 171 16.83 -6.48 -2.44
CA THR A 171 16.82 -6.35 -0.99
C THR A 171 15.42 -6.68 -0.47
N GLU A 172 15.33 -7.69 0.38
CA GLU A 172 14.13 -8.10 1.10
C GLU A 172 14.26 -7.63 2.55
N ILE A 173 13.33 -6.81 3.03
CA ILE A 173 13.33 -6.28 4.39
C ILE A 173 12.13 -6.87 5.12
N HIS A 174 12.40 -7.81 6.01
CA HIS A 174 11.39 -8.52 6.80
C HIS A 174 11.16 -7.80 8.13
N ASP A 175 9.92 -7.57 8.45
CA ASP A 175 9.51 -7.06 9.76
C ASP A 175 9.68 -8.13 10.84
N ASN A 176 10.26 -7.75 11.98
CA ASN A 176 10.45 -8.63 13.14
C ASN A 176 10.46 -7.89 14.48
N ASP A 177 9.98 -6.65 14.52
CA ASP A 177 9.89 -5.79 15.72
C ASP A 177 11.21 -5.53 16.47
N GLN A 178 12.35 -5.94 15.91
CA GLN A 178 13.65 -5.68 16.52
C GLN A 178 14.14 -4.27 16.16
N PRO A 179 14.63 -3.49 17.14
CA PRO A 179 15.04 -2.11 16.90
C PRO A 179 16.29 -2.00 16.01
N CYS A 180 17.11 -3.05 15.96
CA CYS A 180 18.31 -3.10 15.12
C CYS A 180 18.09 -4.01 13.93
N PHE A 181 18.56 -3.58 12.77
CA PHE A 181 18.52 -4.40 11.56
C PHE A 181 19.69 -5.39 11.56
N SER A 182 19.39 -6.62 11.19
CA SER A 182 20.35 -7.66 10.82
C SER A 182 20.20 -8.03 9.34
N ALA A 183 21.18 -8.69 8.72
CA ALA A 183 21.05 -9.16 7.35
C ALA A 183 21.85 -10.43 7.05
N GLU A 184 21.38 -11.12 6.04
CA GLU A 184 22.10 -12.21 5.35
C GLU A 184 22.27 -11.83 3.87
N ALA A 185 23.47 -11.99 3.35
CA ALA A 185 23.78 -11.75 1.95
C ALA A 185 24.00 -13.07 1.20
N TYR A 186 23.44 -13.17 0.00
CA TYR A 186 23.47 -14.39 -0.83
C TYR A 186 23.96 -14.06 -2.24
N ASP A 187 24.65 -15.01 -2.85
CA ASP A 187 25.07 -14.95 -4.27
C ASP A 187 23.91 -15.34 -5.23
N LYS A 188 24.20 -15.35 -6.55
CA LYS A 188 23.22 -15.77 -7.57
C LYS A 188 22.77 -17.24 -7.46
N ALA A 189 23.62 -18.10 -6.90
CA ALA A 189 23.31 -19.52 -6.68
C ALA A 189 22.51 -19.76 -5.39
N GLY A 190 22.28 -18.70 -4.57
CA GLY A 190 21.60 -18.78 -3.29
C GLY A 190 22.53 -19.22 -2.15
N GLN A 191 23.86 -19.22 -2.35
CA GLN A 191 24.82 -19.53 -1.31
C GLN A 191 24.99 -18.33 -0.38
N LEU A 192 25.00 -18.57 0.93
CA LEU A 192 25.23 -17.56 1.95
C LEU A 192 26.68 -17.04 1.85
N LEU A 193 26.83 -15.74 1.69
CA LEU A 193 28.11 -15.04 1.65
C LEU A 193 28.53 -14.47 2.99
N GLY A 194 27.55 -14.04 3.81
CA GLY A 194 27.81 -13.46 5.12
C GLY A 194 26.55 -13.14 5.90
N ARG A 195 26.74 -12.99 7.24
CA ARG A 195 25.74 -12.54 8.20
C ARG A 195 26.20 -11.28 8.87
N TYR A 196 25.28 -10.32 9.07
CA TYR A 196 25.52 -9.01 9.60
C TYR A 196 24.52 -8.77 10.73
N GLU A 197 24.96 -8.86 11.99
CA GLU A 197 24.10 -8.70 13.18
C GLU A 197 23.65 -7.25 13.36
N ASN A 198 24.43 -6.29 12.84
CA ASN A 198 24.08 -4.87 12.84
C ASN A 198 24.21 -4.32 11.42
N LEU A 199 23.09 -4.28 10.71
CA LEU A 199 23.04 -3.76 9.35
C LEU A 199 22.90 -2.24 9.38
N THR A 200 23.94 -1.58 8.89
CA THR A 200 23.97 -0.12 8.76
C THR A 200 23.99 0.31 7.30
N LEU A 201 23.75 1.60 7.04
CA LEU A 201 23.94 2.17 5.69
C LEU A 201 25.34 1.92 5.13
N GLY A 202 26.38 1.94 5.99
CA GLY A 202 27.75 1.64 5.60
C GLY A 202 27.89 0.20 5.07
N VAL A 203 27.34 -0.78 5.79
CA VAL A 203 27.33 -2.19 5.38
C VAL A 203 26.54 -2.36 4.07
N MET A 204 25.38 -1.72 3.95
CA MET A 204 24.58 -1.76 2.71
C MET A 204 25.35 -1.14 1.52
N ASN A 205 26.09 -0.06 1.73
CA ASN A 205 26.95 0.52 0.70
C ASN A 205 28.02 -0.47 0.24
N GLU A 206 28.70 -1.16 1.16
CA GLU A 206 29.69 -2.19 0.80
C GLU A 206 29.06 -3.36 0.04
N LEU A 207 27.92 -3.86 0.50
CA LEU A 207 27.18 -4.92 -0.19
C LEU A 207 26.73 -4.50 -1.59
N ASN A 208 26.48 -3.22 -1.83
CA ASN A 208 26.04 -2.70 -3.13
C ASN A 208 27.20 -2.37 -4.11
N LYS A 209 28.46 -2.46 -3.70
CA LYS A 209 29.58 -2.26 -4.61
C LYS A 209 29.57 -3.27 -5.77
N LYS A 210 30.12 -2.88 -6.93
CA LYS A 210 30.22 -3.74 -8.13
C LYS A 210 31.02 -5.00 -7.88
N GLU A 211 32.05 -4.91 -7.05
CA GLU A 211 32.97 -5.98 -6.69
C GLU A 211 32.31 -7.00 -5.73
N SER A 212 31.22 -6.62 -5.08
CA SER A 212 30.49 -7.51 -4.16
C SER A 212 29.79 -8.62 -4.94
N LYS A 213 30.01 -9.86 -4.54
CA LYS A 213 29.30 -11.04 -5.08
C LYS A 213 27.86 -11.17 -4.63
N ALA A 214 27.40 -10.33 -3.69
CA ALA A 214 26.03 -10.35 -3.20
C ALA A 214 25.06 -10.05 -4.35
N PHE A 215 24.07 -10.91 -4.50
CA PHE A 215 22.96 -10.76 -5.45
C PHE A 215 21.64 -10.46 -4.74
N ARG A 216 21.44 -11.04 -3.56
CA ARG A 216 20.29 -10.83 -2.71
C ARG A 216 20.74 -10.51 -1.28
N VAL A 217 20.09 -9.53 -0.68
CA VAL A 217 20.24 -9.17 0.74
C VAL A 217 18.89 -9.39 1.43
N ARG A 218 18.87 -10.20 2.46
CA ARG A 218 17.70 -10.39 3.31
C ARG A 218 17.96 -9.73 4.65
N ALA A 219 17.33 -8.57 4.85
CA ALA A 219 17.38 -7.81 6.09
C ALA A 219 16.19 -8.17 6.99
N LYS A 220 16.36 -8.03 8.31
CA LYS A 220 15.32 -8.20 9.32
C LYS A 220 15.42 -7.06 10.32
N GLY A 221 14.31 -6.41 10.64
CA GLY A 221 14.23 -5.29 11.57
C GLY A 221 12.81 -4.73 11.65
N ASN A 222 12.60 -3.69 12.45
CA ASN A 222 11.28 -3.11 12.66
C ASN A 222 10.81 -2.27 11.46
N ILE A 223 9.57 -2.50 11.01
CA ILE A 223 8.84 -1.67 10.06
C ILE A 223 7.72 -0.94 10.83
N PRO A 224 7.93 0.31 11.26
CA PRO A 224 7.22 0.92 12.39
C PRO A 224 5.72 1.21 12.16
N PHE A 225 5.22 1.13 10.93
CA PHE A 225 3.81 1.41 10.64
C PHE A 225 2.93 0.16 10.54
N VAL A 226 3.49 -1.04 10.71
CA VAL A 226 2.76 -2.31 10.66
C VAL A 226 2.67 -2.88 12.06
N PRO A 227 1.47 -3.18 12.58
CA PRO A 227 1.33 -3.89 13.84
C PRO A 227 1.81 -5.34 13.70
N ALA A 228 2.53 -5.82 14.72
CA ALA A 228 3.14 -7.15 14.76
C ALA A 228 2.17 -8.34 14.81
N ASP A 229 0.86 -8.10 14.91
CA ASP A 229 -0.04 -9.07 15.52
C ASP A 229 -0.33 -10.33 14.70
N ASP A 230 -0.24 -10.32 13.36
CA ASP A 230 -0.61 -11.52 12.57
C ASP A 230 0.09 -11.65 11.20
N VAL A 231 0.76 -10.61 10.72
CA VAL A 231 1.35 -10.59 9.38
C VAL A 231 2.71 -9.92 9.42
N SER A 232 3.75 -10.66 9.08
CA SER A 232 5.09 -10.10 8.87
C SER A 232 5.14 -9.40 7.50
N LEU A 233 5.38 -8.10 7.49
CA LEU A 233 5.56 -7.35 6.26
C LEU A 233 6.95 -7.58 5.68
N VAL A 234 7.02 -7.77 4.37
CA VAL A 234 8.29 -7.84 3.64
C VAL A 234 8.32 -6.75 2.58
N LEU A 235 9.13 -5.71 2.81
CA LEU A 235 9.40 -4.71 1.77
C LEU A 235 10.47 -5.25 0.81
N ILE A 236 10.16 -5.27 -0.49
CA ILE A 236 11.10 -5.76 -1.51
C ILE A 236 11.54 -4.59 -2.38
N ASP A 237 12.82 -4.25 -2.28
CA ASP A 237 13.46 -3.30 -3.20
C ASP A 237 13.82 -4.03 -4.50
N THR A 238 13.11 -3.68 -5.59
CA THR A 238 13.36 -4.26 -6.89
C THR A 238 14.31 -3.38 -7.70
N PRO A 239 15.26 -3.97 -8.44
CA PRO A 239 16.02 -3.23 -9.43
C PRO A 239 15.10 -2.57 -10.45
N GLY A 240 15.40 -1.31 -10.81
CA GLY A 240 14.64 -0.60 -11.84
C GLY A 240 14.73 -1.32 -13.20
N PRO A 241 13.70 -1.24 -14.07
CA PRO A 241 13.61 -1.95 -15.34
C PRO A 241 14.70 -1.56 -16.34
N ASN A 242 15.25 -0.36 -16.20
CA ASN A 242 16.31 0.19 -17.07
C ASN A 242 17.72 -0.22 -16.65
N ASN A 243 17.85 -1.13 -15.70
CA ASN A 243 19.15 -1.75 -15.39
C ASN A 243 19.53 -2.72 -16.52
N ALA A 244 20.07 -2.15 -17.61
CA ALA A 244 20.43 -2.86 -18.84
C ALA A 244 21.49 -3.97 -18.64
N CYS A 245 22.06 -4.05 -17.45
CA CYS A 245 23.23 -4.90 -17.18
C CYS A 245 22.88 -6.36 -16.83
N ASP A 246 21.64 -6.67 -16.43
CA ASP A 246 21.28 -8.06 -16.08
C ASP A 246 19.84 -8.42 -16.40
N PRO A 247 19.57 -9.29 -17.40
CA PRO A 247 18.23 -9.76 -17.76
C PRO A 247 17.48 -10.43 -16.59
N SER A 248 18.18 -10.95 -15.59
CA SER A 248 17.57 -11.62 -14.43
C SER A 248 16.74 -10.67 -13.57
N HIS A 249 17.08 -9.38 -13.56
CA HIS A 249 16.33 -8.34 -12.83
C HIS A 249 14.96 -8.06 -13.46
N ARG A 250 14.91 -8.03 -14.80
CA ARG A 250 13.64 -7.90 -15.53
C ARG A 250 12.73 -9.09 -15.27
N ILE A 251 13.30 -10.30 -15.21
CA ILE A 251 12.55 -11.52 -14.88
C ILE A 251 12.02 -11.44 -13.44
N ALA A 252 12.81 -10.96 -12.48
CA ALA A 252 12.39 -10.81 -11.09
C ALA A 252 11.21 -9.80 -10.96
N THR A 253 11.33 -8.63 -11.60
CA THR A 253 10.27 -7.61 -11.59
C THR A 253 8.99 -8.14 -12.25
N ARG A 254 9.08 -8.80 -13.41
CA ARG A 254 7.93 -9.43 -14.07
C ARG A 254 7.26 -10.49 -13.20
N ARG A 255 8.05 -11.30 -12.50
CA ARG A 255 7.53 -12.32 -11.58
C ARG A 255 6.75 -11.70 -10.42
N MET A 256 7.20 -10.56 -9.88
CA MET A 256 6.51 -9.83 -8.81
C MET A 256 5.23 -9.16 -9.31
N LEU A 257 5.21 -8.69 -10.56
CA LEU A 257 4.02 -8.14 -11.20
C LEU A 257 3.02 -9.23 -11.62
N SER A 258 3.45 -10.50 -11.75
CA SER A 258 2.58 -11.60 -12.17
C SER A 258 1.45 -11.86 -11.19
N GLU A 259 0.35 -12.44 -11.69
CA GLU A 259 -0.83 -12.79 -10.89
C GLU A 259 -0.53 -13.72 -9.72
N SER A 260 0.50 -14.55 -9.86
CA SER A 260 0.86 -15.54 -8.85
C SER A 260 1.48 -14.95 -7.59
N SER A 261 2.08 -13.75 -7.65
CA SER A 261 2.78 -13.18 -6.47
C SER A 261 1.82 -12.52 -5.48
N LYS A 262 0.72 -11.90 -5.95
CA LYS A 262 -0.25 -11.10 -5.16
C LYS A 262 0.36 -10.14 -4.13
N ALA A 263 1.65 -9.83 -4.27
CA ALA A 263 2.30 -8.77 -3.53
C ALA A 263 1.60 -7.44 -3.81
N LEU A 264 1.50 -6.60 -2.80
CA LEU A 264 1.16 -5.19 -3.02
C LEU A 264 2.29 -4.54 -3.81
N VAL A 265 1.97 -3.73 -4.80
CA VAL A 265 2.95 -3.03 -5.62
C VAL A 265 2.88 -1.53 -5.38
N LEU A 266 3.97 -0.96 -4.88
CA LEU A 266 4.18 0.48 -4.83
C LEU A 266 4.92 0.91 -6.09
N TYR A 267 4.21 1.56 -7.01
CA TYR A 267 4.80 2.11 -8.24
C TYR A 267 5.21 3.57 -8.03
N VAL A 268 6.51 3.85 -7.97
CA VAL A 268 7.02 5.18 -7.63
C VAL A 268 7.37 5.97 -8.89
N MET A 269 6.73 7.13 -9.05
CA MET A 269 6.91 8.07 -10.15
C MET A 269 7.64 9.33 -9.67
N ASN A 270 8.47 9.92 -10.52
CA ASN A 270 9.13 11.19 -10.24
C ASN A 270 8.23 12.37 -10.68
N ALA A 271 7.76 13.20 -9.75
CA ALA A 271 6.90 14.35 -10.05
C ALA A 271 7.54 15.37 -10.99
N THR A 272 8.87 15.52 -10.92
CA THR A 272 9.62 16.49 -11.74
C THR A 272 9.91 15.99 -13.16
N GLN A 273 9.65 14.70 -13.43
CA GLN A 273 9.95 14.04 -14.70
C GLN A 273 8.78 13.24 -15.29
N LEU A 274 7.54 13.59 -14.90
CA LEU A 274 6.34 12.95 -15.43
C LEU A 274 6.23 13.13 -16.94
N GLY A 275 6.11 12.01 -17.67
CA GLY A 275 5.94 11.99 -19.12
C GLY A 275 7.24 11.94 -19.95
N ILE A 276 8.39 11.76 -19.31
CA ILE A 276 9.62 11.37 -19.98
C ILE A 276 9.58 9.87 -20.26
N ASP A 277 9.89 9.44 -21.48
CA ASP A 277 9.58 8.12 -22.07
C ASP A 277 10.19 6.86 -21.44
N ASP A 278 10.79 6.94 -20.25
CA ASP A 278 11.63 5.87 -19.70
C ASP A 278 10.88 4.61 -19.21
N ASP A 279 9.52 4.62 -19.12
CA ASP A 279 8.78 3.58 -18.40
C ASP A 279 7.58 2.93 -19.07
N ASN A 280 7.38 3.17 -20.35
CA ASN A 280 6.21 2.65 -21.08
C ASN A 280 6.08 1.10 -20.99
N SER A 281 7.21 0.37 -20.95
CA SER A 281 7.17 -1.10 -20.87
C SER A 281 6.70 -1.59 -19.50
N LEU A 282 7.17 -0.97 -18.43
CA LEU A 282 6.82 -1.35 -17.05
C LEU A 282 5.35 -0.99 -16.72
N LEU A 283 4.90 0.19 -17.12
CA LEU A 283 3.50 0.58 -16.98
C LEU A 283 2.56 -0.32 -17.76
N SER A 284 2.96 -0.76 -18.96
CA SER A 284 2.19 -1.72 -19.75
C SER A 284 2.08 -3.09 -19.06
N GLU A 285 3.15 -3.55 -18.41
CA GLU A 285 3.15 -4.80 -17.63
C GLU A 285 2.26 -4.67 -16.39
N VAL A 286 2.28 -3.51 -15.70
CA VAL A 286 1.38 -3.21 -14.58
C VAL A 286 -0.07 -3.21 -15.05
N ALA A 287 -0.38 -2.54 -16.16
CA ALA A 287 -1.72 -2.47 -16.73
C ALA A 287 -2.25 -3.86 -17.10
N GLU A 288 -1.42 -4.71 -17.70
CA GLU A 288 -1.79 -6.09 -18.03
C GLU A 288 -2.07 -6.91 -16.78
N SER A 289 -1.21 -6.80 -15.76
CA SER A 289 -1.44 -7.46 -14.46
C SER A 289 -2.72 -6.98 -13.77
N MET A 290 -3.08 -5.70 -13.92
CA MET A 290 -4.35 -5.18 -13.38
C MET A 290 -5.57 -5.71 -14.12
N LYS A 291 -5.50 -5.90 -15.44
CA LYS A 291 -6.59 -6.44 -16.26
C LYS A 291 -6.86 -7.91 -15.92
N THR A 292 -5.80 -8.70 -15.82
CA THR A 292 -5.90 -10.15 -15.60
C THR A 292 -6.26 -10.51 -14.16
N GLY A 293 -5.91 -9.66 -13.18
CA GLY A 293 -6.15 -9.89 -11.75
C GLY A 293 -7.61 -9.75 -11.27
N GLY A 294 -8.54 -9.36 -12.16
CA GLY A 294 -9.96 -9.15 -11.81
C GLY A 294 -10.23 -7.84 -11.07
N LYS A 295 -11.48 -7.65 -10.59
CA LYS A 295 -11.94 -6.38 -9.99
C LYS A 295 -11.12 -5.90 -8.79
N GLN A 296 -10.52 -6.82 -8.04
CA GLN A 296 -9.70 -6.52 -6.85
C GLN A 296 -8.27 -6.08 -7.18
N SER A 297 -7.81 -6.31 -8.42
CA SER A 297 -6.41 -6.05 -8.78
C SER A 297 -6.03 -4.59 -8.64
N ARG A 298 -7.00 -3.68 -8.73
CA ARG A 298 -6.79 -2.24 -8.52
C ARG A 298 -6.23 -1.94 -7.12
N ASP A 299 -6.70 -2.61 -6.07
CA ASP A 299 -6.22 -2.39 -4.69
C ASP A 299 -4.78 -2.82 -4.49
N ARG A 300 -4.32 -3.76 -5.32
CA ARG A 300 -2.96 -4.27 -5.29
C ARG A 300 -1.91 -3.25 -5.77
N PHE A 301 -2.32 -2.19 -6.48
CA PHE A 301 -1.41 -1.21 -7.05
C PHE A 301 -1.62 0.17 -6.44
N ILE A 302 -0.60 0.67 -5.77
CA ILE A 302 -0.51 2.02 -5.23
C ILE A 302 0.50 2.79 -6.06
N PHE A 303 0.08 3.89 -6.67
CA PHE A 303 0.94 4.78 -7.45
C PHE A 303 1.39 5.93 -6.56
N VAL A 304 2.69 6.07 -6.38
CA VAL A 304 3.29 7.09 -5.51
C VAL A 304 4.00 8.12 -6.38
N VAL A 305 3.49 9.35 -6.39
CA VAL A 305 4.14 10.49 -7.08
C VAL A 305 5.01 11.20 -6.06
N ASN A 306 6.32 11.02 -6.16
CA ASN A 306 7.32 11.48 -5.20
C ASN A 306 8.09 12.71 -5.69
N LYS A 307 8.86 13.35 -4.82
CA LYS A 307 9.70 14.54 -5.04
C LYS A 307 8.92 15.86 -5.21
N LEU A 308 7.74 15.94 -4.63
CA LEU A 308 6.94 17.18 -4.65
C LEU A 308 7.52 18.27 -3.75
N ASP A 309 8.46 17.94 -2.86
CA ASP A 309 9.26 18.92 -2.11
C ASP A 309 10.14 19.80 -3.02
N GLU A 310 10.52 19.32 -4.21
CA GLU A 310 11.28 20.10 -5.21
C GLU A 310 10.42 21.19 -5.89
N PHE A 311 9.08 21.13 -5.80
CA PHE A 311 8.17 22.07 -6.47
C PHE A 311 8.28 23.48 -5.91
N LYS A 312 8.41 24.47 -6.81
CA LYS A 312 8.49 25.89 -6.47
C LYS A 312 7.12 26.56 -6.53
N LYS A 313 6.88 27.48 -5.60
CA LYS A 313 5.64 28.26 -5.57
C LYS A 313 5.55 29.16 -6.80
N GLY A 314 4.44 29.05 -7.56
CA GLY A 314 4.17 29.88 -8.75
C GLY A 314 4.77 29.35 -10.05
N GLU A 315 5.69 28.37 -9.99
CA GLU A 315 6.26 27.70 -11.18
C GLU A 315 5.63 26.33 -11.38
N ASP A 316 5.44 25.56 -10.30
CA ASP A 316 4.94 24.19 -10.30
C ASP A 316 3.58 24.08 -9.62
N SER A 317 2.71 23.24 -10.16
CA SER A 317 1.39 22.95 -9.62
C SER A 317 1.24 21.48 -9.25
N VAL A 318 0.94 21.23 -7.98
CA VAL A 318 0.66 19.88 -7.44
C VAL A 318 -0.53 19.24 -8.16
N LEU A 319 -1.61 19.99 -8.38
CA LEU A 319 -2.78 19.50 -9.11
C LEU A 319 -2.47 19.19 -10.58
N SER A 320 -1.57 19.94 -11.21
CA SER A 320 -1.11 19.66 -12.57
C SER A 320 -0.31 18.36 -12.63
N ALA A 321 0.57 18.11 -11.64
CA ALA A 321 1.31 16.86 -11.53
C ALA A 321 0.38 15.65 -11.33
N LEU A 322 -0.62 15.80 -10.46
CA LEU A 322 -1.64 14.75 -10.27
C LEU A 322 -2.38 14.45 -11.57
N LYS A 323 -2.86 15.47 -12.28
CA LYS A 323 -3.55 15.30 -13.58
C LYS A 323 -2.65 14.67 -14.63
N LYS A 324 -1.37 15.05 -14.68
CA LYS A 324 -0.40 14.41 -15.59
C LYS A 324 -0.22 12.93 -15.26
N ALA A 325 -0.02 12.58 -13.98
CA ALA A 325 0.09 11.20 -13.55
C ALA A 325 -1.17 10.39 -13.91
N GLN A 326 -2.36 10.93 -13.65
CA GLN A 326 -3.63 10.30 -14.05
C GLN A 326 -3.71 10.08 -15.57
N THR A 327 -3.30 11.07 -16.37
CA THR A 327 -3.31 10.98 -17.84
C THR A 327 -2.35 9.92 -18.34
N ILE A 328 -1.12 9.86 -17.79
CA ILE A 328 -0.13 8.84 -18.15
C ILE A 328 -0.68 7.43 -17.85
N LEU A 329 -1.20 7.21 -16.64
CA LEU A 329 -1.75 5.93 -16.23
C LEU A 329 -2.96 5.54 -17.11
N LYS A 330 -3.85 6.48 -17.40
CA LYS A 330 -5.00 6.26 -18.29
C LYS A 330 -4.58 5.88 -19.72
N ASN A 331 -3.54 6.51 -20.25
CA ASN A 331 -3.02 6.20 -21.59
C ASN A 331 -2.48 4.76 -21.67
N HIS A 332 -2.06 4.17 -20.56
CA HIS A 332 -1.68 2.77 -20.44
C HIS A 332 -2.86 1.84 -20.09
N GLY A 333 -4.09 2.36 -20.04
CA GLY A 333 -5.30 1.59 -19.73
C GLY A 333 -5.51 1.32 -18.25
N ILE A 334 -4.84 2.09 -17.37
CA ILE A 334 -5.05 2.05 -15.92
C ILE A 334 -6.10 3.10 -15.55
N GLU A 335 -7.32 2.63 -15.35
CA GLU A 335 -8.44 3.50 -14.99
C GLU A 335 -8.57 3.63 -13.46
N ASN A 336 -8.94 4.83 -12.98
CA ASN A 336 -9.15 5.13 -11.57
C ASN A 336 -8.01 4.64 -10.64
N PRO A 337 -6.74 4.99 -10.90
CA PRO A 337 -5.60 4.52 -10.10
C PRO A 337 -5.63 5.09 -8.69
N ASN A 338 -5.12 4.33 -7.71
CA ASN A 338 -4.87 4.83 -6.35
C ASN A 338 -3.57 5.63 -6.35
N ILE A 339 -3.65 6.95 -6.50
CA ILE A 339 -2.48 7.84 -6.57
C ILE A 339 -2.29 8.57 -5.25
N TYR A 340 -1.09 8.45 -4.69
CA TYR A 340 -0.64 9.16 -3.50
C TYR A 340 0.48 10.12 -3.85
N LEU A 341 0.32 11.38 -3.47
CA LEU A 341 1.33 12.41 -3.61
C LEU A 341 2.21 12.41 -2.36
N VAL A 342 3.54 12.44 -2.52
CA VAL A 342 4.44 12.39 -1.38
C VAL A 342 5.71 13.23 -1.54
N SER A 343 6.31 13.55 -0.39
CA SER A 343 7.72 13.87 -0.27
C SER A 343 8.40 12.90 0.68
N ALA A 344 8.99 11.86 0.12
CA ALA A 344 9.72 10.87 0.90
C ALA A 344 10.93 11.48 1.63
N LEU A 345 11.59 12.48 1.03
CA LEU A 345 12.73 13.15 1.65
C LEU A 345 12.31 13.92 2.90
N THR A 346 11.21 14.66 2.85
CA THR A 346 10.70 15.40 4.03
C THR A 346 10.38 14.45 5.19
N ALA A 347 9.70 13.33 4.91
CA ALA A 347 9.40 12.34 5.95
C ALA A 347 10.67 11.71 6.52
N LEU A 348 11.63 11.36 5.67
CA LEU A 348 12.91 10.78 6.09
C LEU A 348 13.67 11.75 7.00
N ASP A 349 13.77 13.02 6.60
CA ASP A 349 14.47 14.02 7.41
C ASP A 349 13.81 14.24 8.77
N ILE A 350 12.48 14.29 8.82
CA ILE A 350 11.75 14.43 10.09
C ILE A 350 12.02 13.22 11.00
N ARG A 351 12.03 12.01 10.43
CA ARG A 351 12.18 10.76 11.17
C ARG A 351 13.63 10.44 11.56
N THR A 352 14.61 11.08 10.92
CA THR A 352 16.03 10.80 11.15
C THR A 352 16.78 12.06 11.60
N LEU A 353 17.08 12.97 10.69
CA LEU A 353 17.91 14.13 10.91
C LEU A 353 17.33 15.08 11.98
N LEU A 354 16.04 15.41 11.87
CA LEU A 354 15.35 16.27 12.82
C LEU A 354 14.84 15.56 14.08
N ALA A 355 14.98 14.25 14.16
CA ALA A 355 14.63 13.46 15.34
C ALA A 355 15.73 13.54 16.42
N ASP A 356 16.98 13.84 16.04
CA ASP A 356 18.08 14.03 16.98
C ASP A 356 17.88 15.34 17.76
N PRO A 357 17.78 15.32 19.10
CA PRO A 357 17.62 16.53 19.92
C PRO A 357 18.88 17.41 19.95
N ASN A 358 20.03 16.86 19.56
CA ASN A 358 21.33 17.57 19.55
C ASN A 358 21.76 17.96 18.12
N VAL A 359 20.84 17.99 17.18
CA VAL A 359 21.14 18.33 15.80
C VAL A 359 21.72 19.75 15.71
N ASP A 360 22.77 19.93 14.93
CA ASP A 360 23.35 21.24 14.63
C ASP A 360 22.47 21.95 13.60
N GLU A 361 21.79 23.02 14.03
CA GLU A 361 20.90 23.79 13.15
C GLU A 361 21.65 24.59 12.07
N ASP A 362 22.96 24.81 12.23
CA ASP A 362 23.81 25.47 11.25
C ASP A 362 24.29 24.50 10.14
N ASP A 363 24.06 23.21 10.29
CA ASP A 363 24.31 22.21 9.25
C ASP A 363 23.40 22.46 8.02
N GLU A 364 23.95 22.45 6.82
CA GLU A 364 23.25 22.75 5.57
C GLU A 364 22.08 21.79 5.34
N ASP A 365 22.24 20.50 5.64
CA ASP A 365 21.20 19.49 5.47
C ASP A 365 20.05 19.68 6.46
N VAL A 366 20.39 20.07 7.71
CA VAL A 366 19.42 20.39 8.75
C VAL A 366 18.63 21.64 8.40
N TYR A 367 19.33 22.69 7.98
CA TYR A 367 18.68 23.94 7.53
C TYR A 367 17.71 23.68 6.37
N ALA A 368 18.11 22.88 5.38
CA ALA A 368 17.26 22.49 4.26
C ALA A 368 16.05 21.68 4.72
N ALA A 369 16.23 20.75 5.69
CA ALA A 369 15.14 19.94 6.26
C ALA A 369 14.13 20.82 7.02
N ILE A 370 14.58 21.76 7.85
CA ILE A 370 13.72 22.75 8.53
C ILE A 370 12.96 23.59 7.49
N GLY A 371 13.64 23.98 6.40
CA GLY A 371 13.01 24.69 5.29
C GLY A 371 11.86 23.91 4.66
N ARG A 372 12.01 22.58 4.47
CA ARG A 372 10.94 21.68 3.98
C ARG A 372 9.77 21.61 4.97
N VAL A 373 10.02 21.42 6.26
CA VAL A 373 8.98 21.43 7.30
C VAL A 373 8.16 22.73 7.24
N ARG A 374 8.82 23.87 7.21
CA ARG A 374 8.15 25.18 7.10
C ARG A 374 7.35 25.33 5.80
N LYS A 375 7.87 24.77 4.69
CA LYS A 375 7.21 24.80 3.39
C LYS A 375 5.89 24.02 3.41
N PHE A 376 5.90 22.80 3.93
CA PHE A 376 4.71 21.96 4.04
C PHE A 376 3.64 22.60 4.94
N ASN A 377 4.01 23.11 6.11
CA ASN A 377 3.05 23.75 7.04
C ASN A 377 2.46 25.07 6.53
N LYS A 378 3.13 25.77 5.59
CA LYS A 378 2.67 27.06 5.06
C LYS A 378 1.92 26.98 3.74
N ARG A 379 2.05 25.87 3.00
CA ARG A 379 1.50 25.73 1.65
C ARG A 379 0.37 24.71 1.65
N GLU A 380 -0.86 25.19 1.70
CA GLU A 380 -2.07 24.34 1.65
C GLU A 380 -2.13 23.46 0.39
N ASP A 381 -1.59 23.92 -0.75
CA ASP A 381 -1.46 23.14 -1.97
C ASP A 381 -0.50 21.94 -1.85
N MET A 382 0.26 21.84 -0.75
CA MET A 382 1.14 20.74 -0.41
C MET A 382 0.61 19.87 0.75
N HIS A 383 -0.65 20.01 1.14
CA HIS A 383 -1.30 19.15 2.12
C HIS A 383 -1.83 17.91 1.41
N PHE A 384 -0.96 16.92 1.21
CA PHE A 384 -1.24 15.78 0.32
C PHE A 384 -2.27 14.81 0.89
N GLU A 385 -2.46 14.79 2.20
CA GLU A 385 -3.51 14.00 2.86
C GLU A 385 -4.91 14.40 2.41
N THR A 386 -5.12 15.67 2.03
CA THR A 386 -6.44 16.17 1.61
C THR A 386 -6.88 15.65 0.25
N ILE A 387 -5.94 15.19 -0.58
CA ILE A 387 -6.19 14.68 -1.93
C ILE A 387 -5.82 13.20 -2.09
N ALA A 388 -5.34 12.57 -1.03
CA ALA A 388 -5.06 11.16 -1.01
C ALA A 388 -6.38 10.34 -1.08
N PRO A 389 -6.41 9.23 -1.83
CA PRO A 389 -7.61 8.37 -1.94
C PRO A 389 -7.77 7.50 -0.68
N LEU A 390 -7.95 8.17 0.47
CA LEU A 390 -8.15 7.53 1.76
C LEU A 390 -9.59 7.02 1.90
N THR A 391 -9.76 5.91 2.61
CA THR A 391 -11.08 5.46 3.04
C THR A 391 -11.62 6.40 4.14
N PRO A 392 -12.95 6.46 4.35
CA PRO A 392 -13.54 7.35 5.36
C PRO A 392 -12.89 7.21 6.75
N SER A 393 -12.81 5.99 7.26
CA SER A 393 -12.22 5.71 8.58
C SER A 393 -10.74 6.10 8.69
N VAL A 394 -9.96 5.88 7.63
CA VAL A 394 -8.54 6.26 7.58
C VAL A 394 -8.38 7.78 7.50
N ARG A 395 -9.25 8.46 6.76
CA ARG A 395 -9.26 9.94 6.68
C ARG A 395 -9.46 10.53 8.06
N ASP A 396 -10.48 10.06 8.80
CA ASP A 396 -10.75 10.51 10.16
C ASP A 396 -9.56 10.31 11.09
N GLN A 397 -8.88 9.15 11.01
CA GLN A 397 -7.66 8.88 11.79
C GLN A 397 -6.52 9.85 11.46
N ILE A 398 -6.33 10.19 10.18
CA ILE A 398 -5.30 11.15 9.74
C ILE A 398 -5.65 12.56 10.23
N GLU A 399 -6.91 12.97 10.12
CA GLU A 399 -7.40 14.27 10.60
C GLU A 399 -7.26 14.41 12.12
N GLN A 400 -7.59 13.37 12.88
CA GLN A 400 -7.38 13.35 14.34
C GLN A 400 -5.90 13.50 14.71
N LYS A 401 -4.99 12.80 14.00
CA LYS A 401 -3.54 12.95 14.21
C LYS A 401 -3.06 14.37 13.88
N LEU A 402 -3.59 14.95 12.79
CA LEU A 402 -3.26 16.33 12.41
C LEU A 402 -3.76 17.33 13.45
N ALA A 403 -4.98 17.15 13.96
CA ALA A 403 -5.53 17.99 15.02
C ALA A 403 -4.69 17.90 16.30
N ALA A 404 -4.31 16.69 16.71
CA ALA A 404 -3.43 16.48 17.86
C ALA A 404 -2.05 17.13 17.69
N ALA A 405 -1.43 17.04 16.50
CA ALA A 405 -0.15 17.69 16.21
C ALA A 405 -0.27 19.22 16.28
N LYS A 406 -1.36 19.80 15.76
CA LYS A 406 -1.65 21.24 15.85
C LYS A 406 -1.85 21.72 17.29
N GLU A 407 -2.62 20.98 18.07
CA GLU A 407 -2.85 21.27 19.50
C GLU A 407 -1.54 21.22 20.29
N ALA A 408 -0.69 20.23 20.03
CA ALA A 408 0.63 20.08 20.62
C ALA A 408 1.67 21.10 20.07
N LYS A 409 1.33 21.87 19.04
CA LYS A 409 2.26 22.75 18.29
C LYS A 409 3.47 21.98 17.74
N ASP A 410 3.26 20.73 17.35
CA ASP A 410 4.29 19.87 16.75
C ASP A 410 4.39 20.13 15.24
N ALA A 411 5.18 21.13 14.87
CA ALA A 411 5.39 21.50 13.47
C ALA A 411 6.00 20.36 12.62
N LYS A 412 6.77 19.45 13.23
CA LYS A 412 7.34 18.28 12.55
C LYS A 412 6.25 17.24 12.28
N GLY A 413 5.40 16.97 13.29
CA GLY A 413 4.25 16.08 13.16
C GLY A 413 3.26 16.57 12.11
N GLU A 414 2.92 17.87 12.09
CA GLU A 414 2.08 18.47 11.05
C GLU A 414 2.68 18.26 9.65
N ALA A 415 3.96 18.64 9.44
CA ALA A 415 4.63 18.50 8.16
C ALA A 415 4.77 17.03 7.72
N LEU A 416 4.94 16.10 8.66
CA LEU A 416 4.98 14.67 8.39
C LEU A 416 3.64 14.18 7.81
N ILE A 417 2.52 14.64 8.32
CA ILE A 417 1.19 14.30 7.78
C ILE A 417 1.02 14.92 6.40
N HIS A 418 1.31 16.22 6.26
CA HIS A 418 1.18 16.93 5.00
C HIS A 418 2.05 16.36 3.87
N CYS A 419 3.22 15.79 4.18
CA CYS A 419 4.10 15.19 3.17
C CYS A 419 3.56 13.89 2.54
N GLY A 420 2.42 13.37 2.97
CA GLY A 420 1.69 12.25 2.36
C GLY A 420 2.20 10.86 2.71
N ILE A 421 3.34 10.69 3.38
CA ILE A 421 3.88 9.36 3.75
C ILE A 421 2.95 8.62 4.72
N PRO A 422 2.38 9.23 5.78
CA PRO A 422 1.41 8.54 6.65
C PRO A 422 0.17 8.04 5.90
N SER A 423 -0.25 8.71 4.82
CA SER A 423 -1.34 8.26 3.96
C SER A 423 -0.97 6.98 3.18
N VAL A 424 0.26 6.88 2.68
CA VAL A 424 0.77 5.66 2.02
C VAL A 424 0.89 4.51 3.02
N GLU A 425 1.41 4.76 4.22
CA GLU A 425 1.49 3.76 5.30
C GLU A 425 0.12 3.22 5.68
N ALA A 426 -0.87 4.11 5.81
CA ALA A 426 -2.25 3.72 6.10
C ALA A 426 -2.84 2.87 4.97
N ALA A 427 -2.58 3.22 3.71
CA ALA A 427 -3.02 2.43 2.56
C ALA A 427 -2.40 1.03 2.52
N ILE A 428 -1.10 0.91 2.80
CA ILE A 428 -0.42 -0.39 2.90
C ILE A 428 -1.04 -1.20 4.03
N ARG A 429 -1.20 -0.62 5.23
CA ARG A 429 -1.79 -1.29 6.39
C ARG A 429 -3.20 -1.77 6.11
N MET A 430 -4.06 -0.92 5.53
CA MET A 430 -5.43 -1.27 5.16
C MET A 430 -5.46 -2.45 4.17
N TYR A 431 -4.59 -2.42 3.16
CA TYR A 431 -4.48 -3.52 2.21
C TYR A 431 -4.04 -4.82 2.88
N VAL A 432 -3.05 -4.78 3.77
CA VAL A 432 -2.56 -5.94 4.53
C VAL A 432 -3.67 -6.51 5.40
N GLN A 433 -4.37 -5.68 6.18
CA GLN A 433 -5.47 -6.11 7.05
C GLN A 433 -6.62 -6.73 6.26
N LYS A 434 -6.97 -6.12 5.13
CA LYS A 434 -8.13 -6.53 4.33
C LYS A 434 -7.85 -7.77 3.49
N TYR A 435 -6.66 -7.86 2.89
CA TYR A 435 -6.39 -8.83 1.84
C TYR A 435 -5.32 -9.87 2.16
N ALA A 436 -4.39 -9.62 3.10
CA ALA A 436 -3.24 -10.50 3.31
C ALA A 436 -3.65 -11.95 3.62
N LYS A 437 -4.61 -12.13 4.54
CA LYS A 437 -5.11 -13.47 4.92
C LYS A 437 -5.83 -14.18 3.77
N THR A 438 -6.59 -13.42 2.95
CA THR A 438 -7.43 -14.00 1.88
C THR A 438 -6.68 -14.16 0.56
N ALA A 439 -5.76 -13.26 0.24
CA ALA A 439 -4.91 -13.38 -0.95
C ALA A 439 -4.09 -14.68 -0.92
N LYS A 440 -3.63 -15.10 0.25
CA LYS A 440 -2.91 -16.36 0.45
C LYS A 440 -3.75 -17.58 0.12
N ILE A 441 -5.02 -17.59 0.52
CA ILE A 441 -5.94 -18.72 0.28
C ILE A 441 -6.34 -18.80 -1.21
N LYS A 442 -6.60 -17.67 -1.86
CA LYS A 442 -6.98 -17.63 -3.27
C LYS A 442 -5.86 -18.14 -4.19
N ASN A 443 -4.59 -17.98 -3.81
CA ASN A 443 -3.44 -18.53 -4.55
C ASN A 443 -3.48 -20.07 -4.63
N ILE A 444 -3.98 -20.73 -3.60
CA ILE A 444 -4.12 -22.18 -3.58
C ILE A 444 -5.20 -22.62 -4.58
N VAL A 445 -6.33 -21.92 -4.58
CA VAL A 445 -7.48 -22.26 -5.45
C VAL A 445 -7.16 -22.01 -6.93
N VAL A 446 -6.51 -20.87 -7.26
CA VAL A 446 -6.16 -20.53 -8.64
C VAL A 446 -5.03 -21.40 -9.18
N SER A 447 -4.06 -21.77 -8.35
CA SER A 447 -3.00 -22.72 -8.76
C SER A 447 -3.52 -24.15 -8.95
N GLY A 448 -4.69 -24.47 -8.40
CA GLY A 448 -5.36 -25.76 -8.55
C GLY A 448 -6.49 -25.79 -9.58
N SER A 449 -6.94 -24.65 -10.10
CA SER A 449 -7.94 -24.58 -11.15
C SER A 449 -7.25 -24.62 -12.51
N PHE A 450 -7.05 -25.82 -13.02
CA PHE A 450 -6.70 -26.04 -14.41
C PHE A 450 -7.97 -26.11 -15.27
N THR A 451 -7.91 -25.40 -16.37
CA THR A 451 -8.77 -25.53 -17.56
C THR A 451 -9.03 -26.98 -17.96
#